data_af6d886464be2ae95d89e0b97b382cfb
#
_entry.id   af6d886464be2ae95d89e0b97b382cfb
#
_cell.length_a   1.000
_cell.length_b   1.000
_cell.length_c   1.000
_cell.angle_alpha   90.00
_cell.angle_beta   90.00
_cell.angle_gamma   90.00
#
_symmetry.space_group_name_H-M   'P 1'
#
loop_
_entity.id
_entity.type
_entity.pdbx_description
1 polymer ?
#
loop_
_entity_poly.entity_id
_entity_poly.type
_entity_poly.pdbx_seq_one_letter_code
_entity_poly.pdbx_strand_id
1 'polypeptide(L)'
;MMKLRKISDYTIFFLIYAMIGWIYEVVLETFIYRWGFSNRGVLFGPWLPVYGFGATVFLLLWYRLIREKPVKKKLVMIPVIFLLTMATATLIELITSYLCEWTMGSWPWQTYADYEYNFQARIALSPSLRFGLGGVLFLYVIQPLLDLLAKKLPDKAAKITALVILCVLAADCVYSFVFR
;
A
#
# COMPACT_ATOMS: atom_id res chain seq x y z
N MET A 1 -16.92 5.91 -21.29
CA MET A 1 -15.98 6.87 -20.69
C MET A 1 -15.77 6.71 -19.18
N MET A 2 -16.81 6.49 -18.36
CA MET A 2 -16.69 6.30 -16.89
C MET A 2 -15.76 5.15 -16.43
N LYS A 3 -15.71 4.01 -17.13
CA LYS A 3 -14.84 2.87 -16.77
C LYS A 3 -13.33 3.20 -16.89
N LEU A 4 -12.93 3.83 -17.99
CA LEU A 4 -11.52 4.19 -18.25
C LEU A 4 -11.01 5.27 -17.27
N ARG A 5 -11.86 6.22 -16.87
CA ARG A 5 -11.52 7.20 -15.85
C ARG A 5 -11.25 6.53 -14.51
N LYS A 6 -12.08 5.57 -14.09
CA LYS A 6 -11.85 4.83 -12.84
C LYS A 6 -10.52 4.08 -12.85
N ILE A 7 -10.16 3.42 -13.95
CA ILE A 7 -8.87 2.71 -14.06
C ILE A 7 -7.71 3.70 -13.91
N SER A 8 -7.76 4.85 -14.59
CA SER A 8 -6.72 5.88 -14.48
C SER A 8 -6.57 6.41 -13.04
N ASP A 9 -7.68 6.67 -12.36
CA ASP A 9 -7.66 7.12 -10.98
C ASP A 9 -7.03 6.06 -10.05
N TYR A 10 -7.40 4.79 -10.20
CA TYR A 10 -6.80 3.70 -9.42
C TYR A 10 -5.30 3.51 -9.70
N THR A 11 -4.85 3.69 -10.94
CA THR A 11 -3.42 3.66 -11.28
C THR A 11 -2.67 4.79 -10.59
N ILE A 12 -3.22 5.99 -10.59
CA ILE A 12 -2.63 7.13 -9.89
C ILE A 12 -2.59 6.89 -8.38
N PHE A 13 -3.69 6.41 -7.79
CA PHE A 13 -3.74 6.10 -6.36
C PHE A 13 -2.75 5.01 -5.99
N PHE A 14 -2.63 3.96 -6.80
CA PHE A 14 -1.66 2.89 -6.62
C PHE A 14 -0.24 3.45 -6.46
N LEU A 15 0.21 4.32 -7.39
CA LEU A 15 1.55 4.91 -7.32
C LEU A 15 1.70 5.80 -6.08
N ILE A 16 0.72 6.65 -5.78
CA ILE A 16 0.78 7.53 -4.60
C ILE A 16 0.92 6.70 -3.33
N TYR A 17 0.14 5.63 -3.17
CA TYR A 17 0.25 4.75 -2.00
C TYR A 17 1.55 3.95 -1.96
N ALA A 18 2.06 3.53 -3.11
CA ALA A 18 3.38 2.90 -3.20
C ALA A 18 4.51 3.84 -2.77
N MET A 19 4.42 5.13 -3.13
CA MET A 19 5.38 6.16 -2.67
C MET A 19 5.23 6.48 -1.17
N ILE A 20 4.00 6.59 -0.67
CA ILE A 20 3.74 6.79 0.77
C ILE A 20 4.33 5.62 1.56
N GLY A 21 4.15 4.39 1.10
CA GLY A 21 4.73 3.19 1.72
C GLY A 21 6.26 3.23 1.72
N TRP A 22 6.87 3.65 0.62
CA TRP A 22 8.31 3.81 0.53
C TRP A 22 8.83 4.87 1.53
N ILE A 23 8.19 6.04 1.60
CA ILE A 23 8.53 7.09 2.58
C ILE A 23 8.40 6.54 4.00
N TYR A 24 7.33 5.81 4.30
CA TYR A 24 7.10 5.22 5.62
C TYR A 24 8.24 4.26 6.01
N GLU A 25 8.62 3.34 5.14
CA GLU A 25 9.71 2.39 5.42
C GLU A 25 11.06 3.09 5.59
N VAL A 26 11.39 4.05 4.71
CA VAL A 26 12.63 4.82 4.81
C VAL A 26 12.70 5.63 6.11
N VAL A 27 11.58 6.22 6.52
CA VAL A 27 11.51 6.96 7.81
C VAL A 27 11.69 6.01 8.97
N LEU A 28 11.04 4.85 8.97
CA LEU A 28 11.21 3.84 10.03
C LEU A 28 12.67 3.41 10.15
N GLU A 29 13.33 3.04 9.04
CA GLU A 29 14.72 2.59 9.07
C GLU A 29 15.69 3.67 9.51
N THR A 30 15.56 4.84 8.91
CA THR A 30 16.53 5.92 9.15
C THR A 30 16.40 6.50 10.55
N PHE A 31 15.18 6.77 11.02
CA PHE A 31 14.96 7.54 12.25
C PHE A 31 14.55 6.68 13.44
N ILE A 32 13.84 5.58 13.25
CA ILE A 32 13.36 4.73 14.34
C ILE A 32 14.34 3.60 14.63
N TYR A 33 14.70 2.82 13.61
CA TYR A 33 15.64 1.70 13.77
C TYR A 33 17.11 2.14 13.69
N ARG A 34 17.39 3.36 13.16
CA ARG A 34 18.73 3.94 13.02
C ARG A 34 19.71 3.08 12.22
N TRP A 35 19.17 2.35 11.23
CA TRP A 35 19.98 1.51 10.31
C TRP A 35 20.61 2.31 9.18
N GLY A 36 20.30 3.61 9.07
CA GLY A 36 20.72 4.47 7.98
C GLY A 36 19.74 4.44 6.81
N PHE A 37 20.05 5.21 5.77
CA PHE A 37 19.22 5.23 4.55
C PHE A 37 19.53 4.04 3.66
N SER A 38 18.51 3.31 3.27
CA SER A 38 18.56 2.35 2.17
C SER A 38 17.37 2.53 1.24
N ASN A 39 17.54 2.27 -0.06
CA ASN A 39 16.40 2.24 -0.97
C ASN A 39 15.61 0.96 -0.72
N ARG A 40 14.36 1.13 -0.25
CA ARG A 40 13.52 0.00 0.14
C ARG A 40 12.80 -0.62 -1.05
N GLY A 41 12.66 -1.95 -0.97
CA GLY A 41 11.97 -2.74 -1.98
C GLY A 41 12.88 -3.26 -3.09
N VAL A 42 12.25 -3.94 -4.05
CA VAL A 42 12.94 -4.61 -5.16
C VAL A 42 13.12 -3.71 -6.38
N LEU A 43 12.38 -2.61 -6.45
CA LEU A 43 12.43 -1.64 -7.54
C LEU A 43 13.45 -0.54 -7.28
N PHE A 44 13.93 0.09 -8.35
CA PHE A 44 14.92 1.16 -8.28
C PHE A 44 14.30 2.49 -7.79
N GLY A 45 13.08 2.79 -8.22
CA GLY A 45 12.40 4.03 -7.87
C GLY A 45 11.84 4.06 -6.44
N PRO A 46 11.43 5.26 -5.96
CA PRO A 46 10.95 5.49 -4.60
C PRO A 46 9.49 5.02 -4.41
N TRP A 47 9.23 3.76 -4.67
CA TRP A 47 7.91 3.15 -4.54
C TRP A 47 7.98 1.70 -4.12
N LEU A 48 7.07 1.31 -3.25
CA LEU A 48 6.85 -0.06 -2.80
C LEU A 48 5.51 -0.58 -3.33
N PRO A 49 5.50 -1.38 -4.41
CA PRO A 49 4.26 -1.88 -5.01
C PRO A 49 3.33 -2.59 -4.04
N VAL A 50 3.86 -3.26 -3.02
CA VAL A 50 3.06 -3.96 -2.00
C VAL A 50 2.07 -3.02 -1.29
N TYR A 51 2.47 -1.78 -1.00
CA TYR A 51 1.59 -0.77 -0.41
C TYR A 51 0.53 -0.29 -1.41
N GLY A 52 0.90 -0.13 -2.68
CA GLY A 52 -0.04 0.20 -3.76
C GLY A 52 -1.10 -0.89 -3.95
N PHE A 53 -0.69 -2.16 -3.95
CA PHE A 53 -1.62 -3.30 -4.03
C PHE A 53 -2.50 -3.38 -2.79
N GLY A 54 -1.93 -3.30 -1.58
CA GLY A 54 -2.68 -3.31 -0.32
C GLY A 54 -3.74 -2.20 -0.26
N ALA A 55 -3.35 -0.97 -0.61
CA ALA A 55 -4.27 0.16 -0.68
C ALA A 55 -5.38 -0.07 -1.73
N THR A 56 -5.04 -0.61 -2.91
CA THR A 56 -6.04 -0.92 -3.94
C THR A 56 -7.07 -1.94 -3.42
N VAL A 57 -6.62 -2.98 -2.73
CA VAL A 57 -7.52 -3.96 -2.08
C VAL A 57 -8.41 -3.27 -1.04
N PHE A 58 -7.86 -2.40 -0.19
CA PHE A 58 -8.65 -1.64 0.78
C PHE A 58 -9.71 -0.75 0.12
N LEU A 59 -9.36 -0.09 -1.00
CA LEU A 59 -10.29 0.74 -1.76
C LEU A 59 -11.43 -0.09 -2.37
N LEU A 60 -11.11 -1.25 -2.92
CA LEU A 60 -12.10 -2.12 -3.57
C LEU A 60 -13.04 -2.78 -2.57
N LEU A 61 -12.51 -3.24 -1.42
CA LEU A 61 -13.27 -4.00 -0.44
C LEU A 61 -13.93 -3.10 0.60
N TRP A 62 -13.16 -2.19 1.24
CA TRP A 62 -13.57 -1.55 2.49
C TRP A 62 -13.99 -0.09 2.32
N TYR A 63 -13.35 0.68 1.40
CA TYR A 63 -13.70 2.08 1.21
C TYR A 63 -15.17 2.29 0.81
N ARG A 64 -15.74 1.35 0.07
CA ARG A 64 -17.16 1.35 -0.30
C ARG A 64 -18.10 1.37 0.91
N LEU A 65 -17.68 0.75 2.03
CA LEU A 65 -18.50 0.68 3.24
C LEU A 65 -18.68 2.03 3.91
N ILE A 66 -17.71 2.95 3.74
CA ILE A 66 -17.66 4.24 4.44
C ILE A 66 -17.84 5.45 3.54
N ARG A 67 -17.48 5.36 2.27
CA ARG A 67 -17.39 6.50 1.33
C ARG A 67 -18.60 7.41 1.36
N GLU A 68 -19.81 6.84 1.28
CA GLU A 68 -21.08 7.56 1.15
C GLU A 68 -21.85 7.67 2.47
N LYS A 69 -21.26 7.23 3.58
CA LYS A 69 -21.94 7.28 4.88
C LYS A 69 -21.81 8.67 5.51
N PRO A 70 -22.82 9.11 6.31
CA PRO A 70 -22.73 10.34 7.08
C PRO A 70 -21.62 10.22 8.15
N VAL A 71 -21.05 11.36 8.56
CA VAL A 71 -19.88 11.44 9.45
C VAL A 71 -20.07 10.59 10.73
N LYS A 72 -21.21 10.67 11.40
CA LYS A 72 -21.50 9.86 12.60
C LYS A 72 -21.33 8.36 12.35
N LYS A 73 -21.87 7.84 11.22
CA LYS A 73 -21.73 6.42 10.86
C LYS A 73 -20.29 6.07 10.50
N LYS A 74 -19.56 6.96 9.84
CA LYS A 74 -18.13 6.76 9.56
C LYS A 74 -17.35 6.59 10.87
N LEU A 75 -17.55 7.46 11.86
CA LEU A 75 -16.86 7.39 13.14
C LEU A 75 -17.13 6.07 13.89
N VAL A 76 -18.39 5.64 13.93
CA VAL A 76 -18.78 4.35 14.56
C VAL A 76 -18.13 3.16 13.85
N MET A 77 -17.84 3.27 12.55
CA MET A 77 -17.22 2.19 11.77
C MET A 77 -15.68 2.13 11.89
N ILE A 78 -15.03 3.07 12.56
CA ILE A 78 -13.56 3.07 12.71
C ILE A 78 -13.02 1.74 13.26
N PRO A 79 -13.54 1.17 14.37
CA PRO A 79 -13.05 -0.11 14.88
C PRO A 79 -13.22 -1.26 13.89
N VAL A 80 -14.34 -1.29 13.17
CA VAL A 80 -14.61 -2.32 12.15
C VAL A 80 -13.62 -2.20 11.00
N ILE A 81 -13.42 -1.01 10.47
CA ILE A 81 -12.45 -0.76 9.38
C ILE A 81 -11.03 -1.07 9.83
N PHE A 82 -10.66 -0.71 11.07
CA PHE A 82 -9.37 -1.09 11.66
C PHE A 82 -9.16 -2.61 11.63
N LEU A 83 -10.12 -3.40 12.12
CA LEU A 83 -10.02 -4.86 12.14
C LEU A 83 -9.97 -5.45 10.71
N LEU A 84 -10.80 -4.94 9.80
CA LEU A 84 -10.84 -5.39 8.42
C LEU A 84 -9.54 -5.11 7.68
N THR A 85 -8.98 -3.91 7.82
CA THR A 85 -7.70 -3.54 7.18
C THR A 85 -6.53 -4.28 7.81
N MET A 86 -6.51 -4.43 9.14
CA MET A 86 -5.54 -5.23 9.86
C MET A 86 -5.53 -6.67 9.34
N ALA A 87 -6.69 -7.35 9.36
CA ALA A 87 -6.80 -8.74 8.93
C ALA A 87 -6.41 -8.91 7.45
N THR A 88 -6.86 -8.00 6.58
CA THR A 88 -6.56 -8.06 5.14
C THR A 88 -5.07 -7.87 4.88
N ALA A 89 -4.43 -6.88 5.50
CA ALA A 89 -2.99 -6.64 5.31
C ALA A 89 -2.16 -7.79 5.86
N THR A 90 -2.49 -8.30 7.05
CA THR A 90 -1.83 -9.46 7.65
C THR A 90 -1.95 -10.72 6.76
N LEU A 91 -3.12 -10.94 6.15
CA LEU A 91 -3.31 -12.04 5.22
C LEU A 91 -2.48 -11.86 3.93
N ILE A 92 -2.46 -10.65 3.37
CA ILE A 92 -1.62 -10.33 2.20
C ILE A 92 -0.15 -10.57 2.53
N GLU A 93 0.31 -10.09 3.69
CA GLU A 93 1.69 -10.27 4.15
C GLU A 93 2.05 -11.75 4.29
N LEU A 94 1.17 -12.55 4.91
CA LEU A 94 1.35 -13.98 5.06
C LEU A 94 1.46 -14.68 3.70
N ILE A 95 0.53 -14.43 2.79
CA ILE A 95 0.55 -15.00 1.43
C ILE A 95 1.82 -14.58 0.70
N THR A 96 2.17 -13.29 0.76
CA THR A 96 3.36 -12.75 0.09
C THR A 96 4.63 -13.40 0.64
N SER A 97 4.72 -13.67 1.95
CA SER A 97 5.89 -14.34 2.54
C SER A 97 6.11 -15.74 1.95
N TYR A 98 5.04 -16.52 1.78
CA TYR A 98 5.14 -17.84 1.14
C TYR A 98 5.49 -17.75 -0.34
N LEU A 99 4.94 -16.76 -1.06
CA LEU A 99 5.31 -16.52 -2.47
C LEU A 99 6.77 -16.12 -2.61
N CYS A 100 7.28 -15.25 -1.75
CA CYS A 100 8.69 -14.87 -1.71
C CYS A 100 9.60 -16.06 -1.42
N GLU A 101 9.25 -16.89 -0.44
CA GLU A 101 10.01 -18.09 -0.12
C GLU A 101 10.05 -19.07 -1.29
N TRP A 102 8.92 -19.28 -1.95
CA TRP A 102 8.84 -20.17 -3.11
C TRP A 102 9.64 -19.67 -4.31
N THR A 103 9.69 -18.35 -4.53
CA THR A 103 10.35 -17.75 -5.71
C THR A 103 11.81 -17.34 -5.46
N MET A 104 12.15 -16.93 -4.24
CA MET A 104 13.46 -16.36 -3.88
C MET A 104 14.19 -17.16 -2.80
N GLY A 105 13.58 -18.22 -2.27
CA GLY A 105 14.14 -19.04 -1.18
C GLY A 105 14.02 -18.42 0.21
N SER A 106 13.54 -17.18 0.34
CA SER A 106 13.36 -16.48 1.62
C SER A 106 12.37 -15.31 1.46
N TRP A 107 11.97 -14.71 2.58
CA TRP A 107 11.16 -13.46 2.58
C TRP A 107 11.89 -12.32 3.30
N PRO A 108 11.69 -11.05 2.88
CA PRO A 108 12.51 -9.92 3.32
C PRO A 108 12.39 -9.52 4.80
N TRP A 109 11.28 -9.84 5.48
CA TRP A 109 10.98 -9.40 6.86
C TRP A 109 11.16 -10.47 7.92
N GLN A 110 12.19 -11.29 7.82
CA GLN A 110 12.51 -12.35 8.81
C GLN A 110 12.76 -11.81 10.22
N THR A 111 13.03 -10.51 10.37
CA THR A 111 13.13 -9.80 11.66
C THR A 111 11.88 -9.91 12.52
N TYR A 112 10.76 -10.39 11.96
CA TYR A 112 9.57 -10.69 12.75
C TYR A 112 9.75 -11.84 13.74
N ALA A 113 10.81 -12.64 13.62
CA ALA A 113 11.22 -13.61 14.63
C ALA A 113 11.47 -12.98 15.99
N ASP A 114 11.90 -11.71 16.03
CA ASP A 114 12.21 -10.99 17.27
C ASP A 114 10.96 -10.45 18.00
N TYR A 115 9.77 -10.49 17.36
CA TYR A 115 8.53 -10.09 18.01
C TYR A 115 7.96 -11.21 18.87
N GLU A 116 7.53 -10.87 20.09
CA GLU A 116 6.95 -11.81 21.05
C GLU A 116 5.73 -12.57 20.47
N TYR A 117 4.84 -11.86 19.79
CA TYR A 117 3.65 -12.42 19.14
C TYR A 117 3.84 -12.46 17.63
N ASN A 118 4.53 -13.50 17.15
CA ASN A 118 4.70 -13.74 15.73
C ASN A 118 4.24 -15.15 15.33
N PHE A 119 3.95 -15.34 14.05
CA PHE A 119 3.68 -16.63 13.45
C PHE A 119 4.72 -16.92 12.37
N GLN A 120 5.61 -17.87 12.67
CA GLN A 120 6.68 -18.34 11.78
C GLN A 120 7.58 -17.21 11.23
N ALA A 121 7.78 -16.13 11.97
CA ALA A 121 8.46 -14.92 11.54
C ALA A 121 7.87 -14.28 10.24
N ARG A 122 6.65 -14.67 9.84
CA ARG A 122 5.99 -14.21 8.61
C ARG A 122 5.02 -13.06 8.85
N ILE A 123 4.29 -13.14 9.96
CA ILE A 123 3.38 -12.10 10.44
C ILE A 123 3.60 -11.91 11.93
N ALA A 124 3.34 -10.70 12.43
CA ALA A 124 3.41 -10.42 13.85
C ALA A 124 2.34 -9.42 14.28
N LEU A 125 1.92 -9.48 15.56
CA LEU A 125 0.84 -8.65 16.09
C LEU A 125 1.14 -7.16 15.97
N SER A 126 2.36 -6.72 16.32
CA SER A 126 2.73 -5.31 16.27
C SER A 126 2.69 -4.71 14.86
N PRO A 127 3.28 -5.31 13.81
CA PRO A 127 3.06 -4.90 12.43
C PRO A 127 1.59 -4.91 12.00
N SER A 128 0.84 -5.96 12.36
CA SER A 128 -0.58 -6.07 12.02
C SER A 128 -1.41 -4.91 12.58
N LEU A 129 -1.17 -4.52 13.83
CA LEU A 129 -1.81 -3.35 14.44
C LEU A 129 -1.46 -2.05 13.69
N ARG A 130 -0.20 -1.87 13.28
CA ARG A 130 0.22 -0.71 12.46
C ARG A 130 -0.49 -0.69 11.10
N PHE A 131 -0.69 -1.85 10.46
CA PHE A 131 -1.48 -1.94 9.22
C PHE A 131 -2.94 -1.55 9.43
N GLY A 132 -3.55 -1.94 10.55
CA GLY A 132 -4.89 -1.52 10.91
C GLY A 132 -5.00 0.00 11.07
N LEU A 133 -4.07 0.61 11.81
CA LEU A 133 -4.00 2.07 11.98
C LEU A 133 -3.75 2.78 10.66
N GLY A 134 -2.78 2.28 9.86
CA GLY A 134 -2.49 2.80 8.53
C GLY A 134 -3.70 2.71 7.61
N GLY A 135 -4.44 1.59 7.65
CA GLY A 135 -5.67 1.42 6.87
C GLY A 135 -6.76 2.43 7.22
N VAL A 136 -6.96 2.71 8.52
CA VAL A 136 -7.88 3.77 8.96
C VAL A 136 -7.40 5.13 8.45
N LEU A 137 -6.13 5.48 8.65
CA LEU A 137 -5.55 6.74 8.15
C LEU A 137 -5.75 6.88 6.62
N PHE A 138 -5.47 5.82 5.88
CA PHE A 138 -5.60 5.83 4.42
C PHE A 138 -7.05 6.03 3.98
N LEU A 139 -7.98 5.28 4.55
CA LEU A 139 -9.37 5.31 4.10
C LEU A 139 -10.17 6.52 4.60
N TYR A 140 -9.82 7.09 5.76
CA TYR A 140 -10.55 8.21 6.35
C TYR A 140 -9.93 9.58 6.08
N VAL A 141 -8.62 9.64 5.82
CA VAL A 141 -7.92 10.92 5.63
C VAL A 141 -7.33 11.02 4.22
N ILE A 142 -6.44 10.11 3.85
CA ILE A 142 -5.69 10.23 2.59
C ILE A 142 -6.59 10.03 1.38
N GLN A 143 -7.40 8.97 1.36
CA GLN A 143 -8.25 8.68 0.20
C GLN A 143 -9.32 9.75 -0.08
N PRO A 144 -10.04 10.33 0.89
CA PRO A 144 -10.93 11.46 0.62
C PRO A 144 -10.23 12.67 0.00
N LEU A 145 -8.99 12.97 0.42
CA LEU A 145 -8.19 14.03 -0.18
C LEU A 145 -7.80 13.71 -1.63
N LEU A 146 -7.38 12.47 -1.88
CA LEU A 146 -7.07 12.00 -3.23
C LEU A 146 -8.30 12.02 -4.14
N ASP A 147 -9.49 11.63 -3.62
CA ASP A 147 -10.74 11.72 -4.36
C ASP A 147 -11.08 13.18 -4.75
N LEU A 148 -10.81 14.14 -3.87
CA LEU A 148 -11.00 15.57 -4.16
C LEU A 148 -10.03 16.06 -5.24
N LEU A 149 -8.76 15.67 -5.16
CA LEU A 149 -7.75 16.01 -6.16
C LEU A 149 -8.06 15.38 -7.52
N ALA A 150 -8.43 14.09 -7.53
CA ALA A 150 -8.82 13.39 -8.74
C ALA A 150 -9.99 14.05 -9.47
N LYS A 151 -10.99 14.57 -8.74
CA LYS A 151 -12.12 15.29 -9.33
C LYS A 151 -11.71 16.57 -10.05
N LYS A 152 -10.62 17.22 -9.63
CA LYS A 152 -10.10 18.44 -10.26
C LYS A 152 -9.27 18.15 -11.51
N LEU A 153 -8.77 16.92 -11.67
CA LEU A 153 -7.94 16.54 -12.80
C LEU A 153 -8.80 16.24 -14.03
N PRO A 154 -8.55 16.89 -15.18
CA PRO A 154 -9.27 16.60 -16.42
C PRO A 154 -9.09 15.14 -16.86
N ASP A 155 -10.10 14.54 -17.46
CA ASP A 155 -10.08 13.12 -17.89
C ASP A 155 -8.90 12.80 -18.79
N LYS A 156 -8.56 13.69 -19.72
CA LYS A 156 -7.41 13.54 -20.62
C LYS A 156 -6.09 13.50 -19.83
N ALA A 157 -5.93 14.43 -18.89
CA ALA A 157 -4.74 14.49 -18.04
C ALA A 157 -4.62 13.23 -17.16
N ALA A 158 -5.71 12.78 -16.54
CA ALA A 158 -5.71 11.54 -15.74
C ALA A 158 -5.28 10.32 -16.54
N LYS A 159 -5.74 10.17 -17.79
CA LYS A 159 -5.37 9.07 -18.67
C LYS A 159 -3.89 9.13 -19.07
N ILE A 160 -3.40 10.31 -19.43
CA ILE A 160 -1.99 10.51 -19.79
C ILE A 160 -1.10 10.22 -18.58
N THR A 161 -1.43 10.76 -17.41
CA THR A 161 -0.69 10.50 -16.17
C THR A 161 -0.66 9.02 -15.84
N ALA A 162 -1.80 8.31 -15.91
CA ALA A 162 -1.85 6.88 -15.66
C ALA A 162 -0.99 6.08 -16.66
N LEU A 163 -1.01 6.46 -17.95
CA LEU A 163 -0.16 5.82 -18.96
C LEU A 163 1.34 6.03 -18.67
N VAL A 164 1.73 7.26 -18.33
CA VAL A 164 3.12 7.59 -17.97
C VAL A 164 3.55 6.76 -16.73
N ILE A 165 2.70 6.68 -15.71
CA ILE A 165 2.96 5.87 -14.51
C ILE A 165 3.19 4.40 -14.90
N LEU A 166 2.35 3.82 -15.72
CA LEU A 166 2.49 2.43 -16.15
C LEU A 166 3.79 2.21 -16.94
N CYS A 167 4.14 3.14 -17.84
CA CYS A 167 5.40 3.05 -18.59
C CYS A 167 6.63 3.15 -17.67
N VAL A 168 6.61 4.06 -16.69
CA VAL A 168 7.71 4.23 -15.73
C VAL A 168 7.86 3.00 -14.84
N LEU A 169 6.76 2.48 -14.30
CA LEU A 169 6.78 1.26 -13.48
C LEU A 169 7.24 0.04 -14.29
N ALA A 170 6.79 -0.09 -15.54
CA ALA A 170 7.23 -1.18 -16.41
C ALA A 170 8.73 -1.08 -16.73
N ALA A 171 9.23 0.11 -17.02
CA ALA A 171 10.66 0.34 -17.27
C ALA A 171 11.49 0.03 -16.01
N ASP A 172 11.04 0.45 -14.82
CA ASP A 172 11.71 0.15 -13.56
C ASP A 172 11.69 -1.36 -13.26
N CYS A 173 10.58 -2.06 -13.50
CA CYS A 173 10.53 -3.51 -13.37
C CYS A 173 11.57 -4.19 -14.30
N VAL A 174 11.62 -3.80 -15.58
CA VAL A 174 12.61 -4.35 -16.52
C VAL A 174 14.02 -4.07 -16.02
N TYR A 175 14.32 -2.83 -15.62
CA TYR A 175 15.63 -2.48 -15.11
C TYR A 175 16.00 -3.30 -13.87
N SER A 176 15.09 -3.39 -12.90
CA SER A 176 15.35 -4.03 -11.60
C SER A 176 15.48 -5.55 -11.67
N PHE A 177 14.78 -6.22 -12.60
CA PHE A 177 14.78 -7.69 -12.72
C PHE A 177 15.67 -8.23 -13.82
N VAL A 178 16.08 -7.41 -14.80
CA VAL A 178 16.92 -7.85 -15.93
C VAL A 178 18.36 -7.36 -15.78
N PHE A 179 18.56 -6.14 -15.25
CA PHE A 179 19.89 -5.50 -15.25
C PHE A 179 20.50 -5.30 -13.85
N ARG A 180 19.76 -5.54 -12.79
CA ARG A 180 20.23 -5.44 -11.40
C ARG A 180 20.40 -6.83 -10.79
#